data_035d493cae7b947a625c4562291a826e
#
_entry.id   035d493cae7b947a625c4562291a826e
#
_cell.length_a   1.000
_cell.length_b   1.000
_cell.length_c   1.000
_cell.angle_alpha   90.00
_cell.angle_beta   90.00
_cell.angle_gamma   90.00
#
_symmetry.space_group_name_H-M   'P 1'
#
loop_
_entity.id
_entity.type
_entity.pdbx_description
1 polymer ?
#
loop_
_entity_poly.entity_id
_entity_poly.type
_entity_poly.pdbx_seq_one_letter_code
_entity_poly.pdbx_strand_id
1 'polypeptide(L)'
;MYDEDVDYSGNLCMFLDSASEEEWAKWLPSGIFAGVTTNPIILERDGRECNIAALTELAKEALAYDAVQEFQVQTWGKTSDEMWQNGIALAKYDPDVIVVKVPGTFEGIKAANALVTDGIRVTITAAYASHQAVLAAAVGANYVAPYLGRMNDAGRDGFGTIVEMQKTADKLDSDMRILVASVRNVGDIAKLAAAGCDTFTISAKVAEDMFGDPLTNQATLDFEESATRIGAYREAEEAQERARLEAKAAEAAAAAAAAAEAAAAAAAELEGGSKPDEDDARV
;
A
#
# COMPACT_ATOMS: atom_id res chain seq x y z
N MET A 1 7.94 12.41 11.54
CA MET A 1 9.42 12.47 11.45
C MET A 1 9.86 11.02 11.59
N TYR A 2 9.95 10.31 10.46
CA TYR A 2 10.43 8.92 10.43
C TYR A 2 11.95 8.99 10.40
N ASP A 3 12.58 8.12 11.19
CA ASP A 3 14.04 8.02 11.29
C ASP A 3 14.57 7.60 9.91
N GLU A 4 15.42 8.41 9.29
CA GLU A 4 16.00 8.19 7.95
C GLU A 4 16.98 6.99 7.92
N ASP A 5 17.21 6.30 9.07
CA ASP A 5 18.20 5.23 9.23
C ASP A 5 17.59 3.84 9.46
N VAL A 6 16.34 3.58 9.10
CA VAL A 6 15.82 2.21 9.17
C VAL A 6 16.36 1.42 7.98
N ASP A 7 17.49 0.76 8.19
CA ASP A 7 18.06 -0.21 7.26
C ASP A 7 17.16 -1.45 7.19
N TYR A 8 16.37 -1.55 6.11
CA TYR A 8 15.57 -2.74 5.79
C TYR A 8 16.41 -3.86 5.15
N SER A 9 17.73 -3.67 4.96
CA SER A 9 18.64 -4.71 4.47
C SER A 9 18.77 -5.81 5.54
N GLY A 10 18.19 -6.97 5.24
CA GLY A 10 18.15 -8.12 6.15
C GLY A 10 16.84 -8.32 6.89
N ASN A 11 15.88 -7.42 6.79
CA ASN A 11 14.54 -7.56 7.38
C ASN A 11 13.56 -8.21 6.38
N LEU A 12 12.49 -8.81 6.93
CA LEU A 12 11.39 -9.34 6.15
C LEU A 12 10.84 -8.24 5.21
N CYS A 13 10.76 -8.55 3.92
CA CYS A 13 10.27 -7.64 2.89
C CYS A 13 8.98 -8.18 2.30
N MET A 14 7.91 -7.40 2.39
CA MET A 14 6.61 -7.79 1.83
C MET A 14 6.17 -6.84 0.74
N PHE A 15 5.62 -7.41 -0.34
CA PHE A 15 5.03 -6.68 -1.45
C PHE A 15 3.55 -7.01 -1.59
N LEU A 16 2.76 -6.04 -2.04
CA LEU A 16 1.37 -6.24 -2.41
C LEU A 16 1.28 -6.55 -3.91
N ASP A 17 0.76 -7.74 -4.27
CA ASP A 17 0.63 -8.20 -5.66
C ASP A 17 -0.71 -7.75 -6.27
N SER A 18 -0.77 -6.49 -6.67
CA SER A 18 -2.00 -5.81 -7.09
C SER A 18 -1.72 -4.62 -8.00
N ALA A 19 -2.67 -4.27 -8.87
CA ALA A 19 -2.74 -3.04 -9.65
C ALA A 19 -4.02 -2.23 -9.37
N SER A 20 -4.73 -2.55 -8.27
CA SER A 20 -5.99 -1.91 -7.86
C SER A 20 -5.73 -0.79 -6.86
N GLU A 21 -6.14 0.44 -7.20
CA GLU A 21 -6.08 1.60 -6.28
C GLU A 21 -6.87 1.36 -5.00
N GLU A 22 -8.01 0.66 -5.09
CA GLU A 22 -8.83 0.34 -3.91
C GLU A 22 -8.08 -0.58 -2.94
N GLU A 23 -7.39 -1.62 -3.46
CA GLU A 23 -6.55 -2.51 -2.65
C GLU A 23 -5.36 -1.75 -2.06
N TRP A 24 -4.73 -0.85 -2.81
CA TRP A 24 -3.63 -0.02 -2.33
C TRP A 24 -4.07 0.93 -1.22
N ALA A 25 -5.18 1.64 -1.41
CA ALA A 25 -5.75 2.54 -0.39
C ALA A 25 -6.07 1.82 0.93
N LYS A 26 -6.47 0.55 0.86
CA LYS A 26 -6.75 -0.28 2.04
C LYS A 26 -5.47 -0.76 2.73
N TRP A 27 -4.50 -1.27 1.95
CA TRP A 27 -3.41 -2.07 2.51
C TRP A 27 -2.09 -1.34 2.70
N LEU A 28 -1.71 -0.42 1.79
CA LEU A 28 -0.42 0.28 1.86
C LEU A 28 -0.27 1.17 3.10
N PRO A 29 -1.33 1.84 3.60
CA PRO A 29 -1.23 2.62 4.85
C PRO A 29 -0.93 1.78 6.11
N SER A 30 -1.03 0.44 6.04
CA SER A 30 -0.64 -0.44 7.15
C SER A 30 0.86 -0.41 7.47
N GLY A 31 1.69 0.05 6.51
CA GLY A 31 3.15 0.12 6.66
C GLY A 31 3.89 -1.22 6.58
N ILE A 32 3.18 -2.35 6.34
CA ILE A 32 3.82 -3.68 6.25
C ILE A 32 4.36 -4.01 4.86
N PHE A 33 3.96 -3.24 3.84
CA PHE A 33 4.36 -3.45 2.45
C PHE A 33 5.45 -2.45 2.05
N ALA A 34 6.63 -2.95 1.75
CA ALA A 34 7.74 -2.14 1.24
C ALA A 34 7.60 -1.81 -0.25
N GLY A 35 6.63 -2.41 -0.95
CA GLY A 35 6.42 -2.15 -2.36
C GLY A 35 5.22 -2.88 -2.95
N VAL A 36 5.08 -2.69 -4.24
CA VAL A 36 4.00 -3.27 -5.04
C VAL A 36 4.61 -4.09 -6.17
N THR A 37 4.02 -5.25 -6.44
CA THR A 37 4.35 -6.06 -7.62
C THR A 37 3.14 -6.21 -8.52
N THR A 38 3.38 -6.26 -9.83
CA THR A 38 2.33 -6.55 -10.80
C THR A 38 2.85 -7.43 -11.93
N ASN A 39 1.96 -7.86 -12.81
CA ASN A 39 2.24 -8.59 -14.04
C ASN A 39 1.06 -8.46 -15.00
N PRO A 40 1.16 -8.81 -16.29
CA PRO A 40 0.08 -8.62 -17.25
C PRO A 40 -1.25 -9.27 -16.87
N ILE A 41 -1.26 -10.39 -16.15
CA ILE A 41 -2.50 -11.05 -15.70
C ILE A 41 -3.18 -10.24 -14.59
N ILE A 42 -2.39 -9.66 -13.68
CA ILE A 42 -2.90 -8.76 -12.63
C ILE A 42 -3.43 -7.48 -13.24
N LEU A 43 -2.71 -6.88 -14.19
CA LEU A 43 -3.16 -5.68 -14.91
C LEU A 43 -4.51 -5.93 -15.60
N GLU A 44 -4.65 -7.05 -16.31
CA GLU A 44 -5.90 -7.43 -16.96
C GLU A 44 -7.06 -7.62 -15.96
N ARG A 45 -6.79 -8.33 -14.85
CA ARG A 45 -7.76 -8.54 -13.75
C ARG A 45 -8.26 -7.22 -13.18
N ASP A 46 -7.34 -6.26 -12.99
CA ASP A 46 -7.60 -4.99 -12.31
C ASP A 46 -7.98 -3.86 -13.31
N GLY A 47 -8.19 -4.21 -14.60
CA GLY A 47 -8.67 -3.30 -15.65
C GLY A 47 -7.63 -2.24 -16.05
N ARG A 48 -6.33 -2.52 -15.88
CA ARG A 48 -5.24 -1.62 -16.25
C ARG A 48 -4.66 -1.98 -17.61
N GLU A 49 -4.25 -0.96 -18.37
CA GLU A 49 -3.59 -1.16 -19.66
C GLU A 49 -2.12 -1.61 -19.46
N CYS A 50 -1.65 -2.49 -20.38
CA CYS A 50 -0.26 -2.95 -20.41
C CYS A 50 0.50 -2.22 -21.52
N ASN A 51 0.86 -0.96 -21.28
CA ASN A 51 1.73 -0.15 -22.13
C ASN A 51 2.61 0.77 -21.26
N ILE A 52 3.70 1.33 -21.85
CA ILE A 52 4.68 2.10 -21.11
C ILE A 52 4.07 3.31 -20.40
N ALA A 53 3.18 4.06 -21.07
CA ALA A 53 2.57 5.26 -20.47
C ALA A 53 1.68 4.91 -19.28
N ALA A 54 0.78 3.93 -19.44
CA ALA A 54 -0.12 3.49 -18.37
C ALA A 54 0.65 2.92 -17.17
N LEU A 55 1.71 2.14 -17.42
CA LEU A 55 2.52 1.57 -16.34
C LEU A 55 3.41 2.59 -15.64
N THR A 56 3.82 3.66 -16.34
CA THR A 56 4.51 4.79 -15.71
C THR A 56 3.57 5.55 -14.76
N GLU A 57 2.34 5.81 -15.17
CA GLU A 57 1.35 6.44 -14.28
C GLU A 57 1.00 5.52 -13.09
N LEU A 58 0.83 4.23 -13.33
CA LEU A 58 0.60 3.24 -12.28
C LEU A 58 1.74 3.20 -11.25
N ALA A 59 2.99 3.30 -11.70
CA ALA A 59 4.15 3.39 -10.82
C ALA A 59 4.11 4.67 -9.95
N LYS A 60 3.76 5.82 -10.54
CA LYS A 60 3.60 7.08 -9.80
C LYS A 60 2.52 7.00 -8.73
N GLU A 61 1.37 6.37 -9.06
CA GLU A 61 0.27 6.16 -8.12
C GLU A 61 0.72 5.30 -6.93
N ALA A 62 1.43 4.19 -7.17
CA ALA A 62 1.94 3.32 -6.13
C ALA A 62 3.00 4.02 -5.24
N LEU A 63 3.95 4.72 -5.86
CA LEU A 63 5.05 5.42 -5.17
C LEU A 63 4.61 6.70 -4.46
N ALA A 64 3.36 7.11 -4.60
CA ALA A 64 2.79 8.20 -3.79
C ALA A 64 2.45 7.79 -2.34
N TYR A 65 2.49 6.51 -2.03
CA TYR A 65 2.37 6.02 -0.66
C TYR A 65 3.74 5.99 0.03
N ASP A 66 3.91 6.68 1.13
CA ASP A 66 5.20 6.83 1.85
C ASP A 66 5.89 5.49 2.19
N ALA A 67 5.12 4.43 2.41
CA ALA A 67 5.65 3.10 2.71
C ALA A 67 6.21 2.36 1.48
N VAL A 68 5.86 2.80 0.25
CA VAL A 68 6.24 2.10 -0.98
C VAL A 68 7.59 2.61 -1.47
N GLN A 69 8.60 1.76 -1.36
CA GLN A 69 9.97 2.05 -1.78
C GLN A 69 10.34 1.40 -3.12
N GLU A 70 9.52 0.45 -3.60
CA GLU A 70 9.81 -0.31 -4.81
C GLU A 70 8.52 -0.68 -5.57
N PHE A 71 8.57 -0.56 -6.89
CA PHE A 71 7.52 -0.99 -7.80
C PHE A 71 8.06 -1.99 -8.81
N GLN A 72 7.58 -3.24 -8.76
CA GLN A 72 8.01 -4.30 -9.66
C GLN A 72 7.01 -4.52 -10.80
N VAL A 73 7.43 -4.25 -12.02
CA VAL A 73 6.60 -4.31 -13.23
C VAL A 73 7.20 -5.24 -14.28
N GLN A 74 6.36 -6.05 -14.93
CA GLN A 74 6.84 -7.03 -15.90
C GLN A 74 6.96 -6.45 -17.30
N THR A 75 8.14 -6.61 -17.92
CA THR A 75 8.35 -6.37 -19.35
C THR A 75 7.66 -7.44 -20.21
N TRP A 76 7.47 -7.15 -21.47
CA TRP A 76 6.86 -8.06 -22.45
C TRP A 76 7.63 -8.03 -23.77
N GLY A 77 7.46 -9.07 -24.57
CA GLY A 77 8.10 -9.25 -25.86
C GLY A 77 8.26 -10.73 -26.20
N LYS A 78 8.43 -11.05 -27.48
CA LYS A 78 8.70 -12.41 -27.96
C LYS A 78 10.19 -12.70 -28.05
N THR A 79 11.01 -11.66 -28.15
CA THR A 79 12.47 -11.73 -28.26
C THR A 79 13.13 -11.02 -27.07
N SER A 80 14.39 -11.34 -26.82
CA SER A 80 15.20 -10.68 -25.81
C SER A 80 15.32 -9.16 -26.05
N ASP A 81 15.43 -8.76 -27.31
CA ASP A 81 15.55 -7.35 -27.69
C ASP A 81 14.28 -6.56 -27.38
N GLU A 82 13.10 -7.11 -27.73
CA GLU A 82 11.80 -6.49 -27.38
C GLU A 82 11.63 -6.38 -25.87
N MET A 83 11.94 -7.42 -25.09
CA MET A 83 11.85 -7.40 -23.62
C MET A 83 12.85 -6.41 -23.01
N TRP A 84 14.05 -6.31 -23.54
CA TRP A 84 15.05 -5.34 -23.10
C TRP A 84 14.61 -3.91 -23.38
N GLN A 85 14.17 -3.57 -24.62
CA GLN A 85 13.71 -2.22 -24.98
C GLN A 85 12.53 -1.78 -24.11
N ASN A 86 11.53 -2.63 -23.89
CA ASN A 86 10.41 -2.37 -23.01
C ASN A 86 10.87 -2.22 -21.55
N GLY A 87 11.80 -3.04 -21.10
CA GLY A 87 12.37 -2.98 -19.74
C GLY A 87 13.08 -1.65 -19.47
N ILE A 88 13.93 -1.20 -20.40
CA ILE A 88 14.57 0.13 -20.32
C ILE A 88 13.51 1.24 -20.26
N ALA A 89 12.47 1.15 -21.10
CA ALA A 89 11.43 2.17 -21.14
C ALA A 89 10.62 2.23 -19.82
N LEU A 90 10.37 1.08 -19.19
CA LEU A 90 9.70 0.99 -17.88
C LEU A 90 10.58 1.56 -16.76
N ALA A 91 11.86 1.21 -16.72
CA ALA A 91 12.78 1.66 -15.69
C ALA A 91 13.14 3.16 -15.79
N LYS A 92 12.91 3.78 -16.97
CA LYS A 92 13.28 5.18 -17.22
C LYS A 92 12.59 6.17 -16.27
N TYR A 93 11.43 5.81 -15.71
CA TYR A 93 10.73 6.69 -14.77
C TYR A 93 11.60 6.94 -13.52
N ASP A 94 12.08 5.90 -12.90
CA ASP A 94 13.00 5.96 -11.77
C ASP A 94 13.72 4.60 -11.62
N PRO A 95 14.97 4.48 -12.06
CA PRO A 95 15.70 3.20 -12.03
C PRO A 95 16.05 2.71 -10.61
N ASP A 96 16.00 3.59 -9.61
CA ASP A 96 16.32 3.23 -8.23
C ASP A 96 15.13 2.54 -7.54
N VAL A 97 13.89 2.83 -7.97
CA VAL A 97 12.67 2.26 -7.38
C VAL A 97 11.94 1.27 -8.28
N ILE A 98 12.18 1.32 -9.60
CA ILE A 98 11.56 0.37 -10.54
C ILE A 98 12.41 -0.88 -10.66
N VAL A 99 11.77 -2.04 -10.50
CA VAL A 99 12.38 -3.35 -10.77
C VAL A 99 11.65 -4.01 -11.94
N VAL A 100 12.38 -4.37 -12.97
CA VAL A 100 11.83 -4.98 -14.19
C VAL A 100 11.73 -6.48 -14.03
N LYS A 101 10.51 -7.02 -14.09
CA LYS A 101 10.29 -8.49 -14.06
C LYS A 101 10.43 -9.05 -15.46
N VAL A 102 11.23 -10.12 -15.58
CA VAL A 102 11.54 -10.79 -16.85
C VAL A 102 11.31 -12.30 -16.70
N PRO A 103 10.60 -12.97 -17.63
CA PRO A 103 10.34 -14.41 -17.49
C PRO A 103 11.65 -15.24 -17.57
N GLY A 104 11.75 -16.31 -16.76
CA GLY A 104 12.91 -17.19 -16.68
C GLY A 104 13.08 -18.13 -17.89
N THR A 105 12.88 -17.61 -19.11
CA THR A 105 13.11 -18.31 -20.40
C THR A 105 14.47 -17.95 -20.98
N PHE A 106 14.94 -18.67 -22.01
CA PHE A 106 16.23 -18.35 -22.65
C PHE A 106 16.26 -16.90 -23.18
N GLU A 107 15.22 -16.44 -23.88
CA GLU A 107 15.13 -15.05 -24.34
C GLU A 107 15.01 -14.07 -23.17
N GLY A 108 14.27 -14.44 -22.11
CA GLY A 108 14.17 -13.63 -20.89
C GLY A 108 15.52 -13.49 -20.17
N ILE A 109 16.29 -14.56 -20.03
CA ILE A 109 17.64 -14.49 -19.43
C ILE A 109 18.58 -13.60 -20.24
N LYS A 110 18.52 -13.64 -21.57
CA LYS A 110 19.28 -12.71 -22.43
C LYS A 110 18.88 -11.25 -22.20
N ALA A 111 17.57 -10.99 -22.12
CA ALA A 111 17.05 -9.66 -21.83
C ALA A 111 17.46 -9.19 -20.41
N ALA A 112 17.36 -10.07 -19.42
CA ALA A 112 17.78 -9.80 -18.05
C ALA A 112 19.27 -9.43 -17.97
N ASN A 113 20.15 -10.19 -18.66
CA ASN A 113 21.57 -9.88 -18.72
C ASN A 113 21.85 -8.50 -19.34
N ALA A 114 21.12 -8.12 -20.40
CA ALA A 114 21.24 -6.80 -21.00
C ALA A 114 20.76 -5.70 -20.04
N LEU A 115 19.60 -5.87 -19.39
CA LEU A 115 19.07 -4.92 -18.41
C LEU A 115 20.02 -4.72 -17.22
N VAL A 116 20.54 -5.79 -16.64
CA VAL A 116 21.50 -5.71 -15.54
C VAL A 116 22.79 -5.02 -15.97
N THR A 117 23.26 -5.28 -17.20
CA THR A 117 24.45 -4.59 -17.77
C THR A 117 24.21 -3.08 -17.89
N ASP A 118 22.97 -2.66 -18.18
CA ASP A 118 22.57 -1.28 -18.24
C ASP A 118 22.23 -0.66 -16.85
N GLY A 119 22.48 -1.43 -15.77
CA GLY A 119 22.26 -0.97 -14.39
C GLY A 119 20.80 -1.05 -13.92
N ILE A 120 19.93 -1.73 -14.67
CA ILE A 120 18.51 -1.88 -14.29
C ILE A 120 18.36 -3.08 -13.35
N ARG A 121 17.61 -2.87 -12.28
CA ARG A 121 17.23 -3.90 -11.30
C ARG A 121 16.25 -4.89 -11.91
N VAL A 122 16.48 -6.19 -11.71
CA VAL A 122 15.73 -7.26 -12.40
C VAL A 122 15.19 -8.28 -11.42
N THR A 123 13.96 -8.74 -11.66
CA THR A 123 13.34 -9.93 -11.08
C THR A 123 13.19 -11.00 -12.18
N ILE A 124 13.81 -12.17 -12.01
CA ILE A 124 13.49 -13.33 -12.84
C ILE A 124 12.16 -13.91 -12.35
N THR A 125 11.11 -13.77 -13.15
CA THR A 125 9.74 -14.17 -12.77
C THR A 125 9.29 -15.45 -13.46
N ALA A 126 8.15 -16.00 -13.02
CA ALA A 126 7.63 -17.30 -13.50
C ALA A 126 8.63 -18.44 -13.28
N ALA A 127 9.28 -18.47 -12.12
CA ALA A 127 10.19 -19.53 -11.75
C ALA A 127 9.41 -20.71 -11.13
N TYR A 128 9.73 -21.94 -11.60
CA TYR A 128 9.06 -23.18 -11.20
C TYR A 128 10.02 -24.33 -10.88
N ALA A 129 11.33 -24.09 -10.91
CA ALA A 129 12.34 -25.12 -10.67
C ALA A 129 13.59 -24.49 -10.02
N SER A 130 14.20 -25.20 -9.07
CA SER A 130 15.28 -24.70 -8.23
C SER A 130 16.50 -24.20 -9.01
N HIS A 131 16.83 -24.82 -10.16
CA HIS A 131 17.94 -24.37 -11.01
C HIS A 131 17.74 -22.95 -11.59
N GLN A 132 16.49 -22.41 -11.60
CA GLN A 132 16.25 -21.05 -12.07
C GLN A 132 16.80 -19.98 -11.11
N ALA A 133 17.01 -20.32 -9.84
CA ALA A 133 17.76 -19.47 -8.92
C ALA A 133 19.23 -19.35 -9.33
N VAL A 134 19.83 -20.44 -9.84
CA VAL A 134 21.20 -20.41 -10.38
C VAL A 134 21.28 -19.51 -11.62
N LEU A 135 20.29 -19.59 -12.53
CA LEU A 135 20.23 -18.72 -13.71
C LEU A 135 20.09 -17.24 -13.31
N ALA A 136 19.22 -16.94 -12.33
CA ALA A 136 19.00 -15.60 -11.84
C ALA A 136 20.25 -15.01 -11.17
N ALA A 137 20.93 -15.79 -10.33
CA ALA A 137 22.21 -15.38 -9.74
C ALA A 137 23.30 -15.17 -10.79
N ALA A 138 23.38 -16.06 -11.80
CA ALA A 138 24.39 -15.98 -12.86
C ALA A 138 24.26 -14.70 -13.72
N VAL A 139 23.05 -14.15 -13.89
CA VAL A 139 22.85 -12.88 -14.63
C VAL A 139 22.87 -11.65 -13.72
N GLY A 140 23.06 -11.82 -12.41
CA GLY A 140 23.08 -10.71 -11.46
C GLY A 140 21.70 -10.11 -11.18
N ALA A 141 20.62 -10.90 -11.26
CA ALA A 141 19.28 -10.44 -10.93
C ALA A 141 19.14 -10.13 -9.42
N ASN A 142 18.38 -9.12 -9.08
CA ASN A 142 18.10 -8.74 -7.67
C ASN A 142 17.12 -9.71 -7.00
N TYR A 143 16.22 -10.31 -7.80
CA TYR A 143 15.21 -11.26 -7.31
C TYR A 143 15.02 -12.42 -8.27
N VAL A 144 14.63 -13.57 -7.70
CA VAL A 144 13.93 -14.63 -8.44
C VAL A 144 12.57 -14.86 -7.79
N ALA A 145 11.51 -14.92 -8.60
CA ALA A 145 10.15 -15.04 -8.11
C ALA A 145 9.55 -16.42 -8.41
N PRO A 146 9.70 -17.41 -7.49
CA PRO A 146 9.04 -18.69 -7.59
C PRO A 146 7.55 -18.61 -7.27
N TYR A 147 6.73 -19.34 -8.04
CA TYR A 147 5.28 -19.32 -7.92
C TYR A 147 4.78 -20.53 -7.12
N LEU A 148 4.76 -20.40 -5.77
CA LEU A 148 4.38 -21.45 -4.83
C LEU A 148 3.06 -22.13 -5.18
N GLY A 149 1.99 -21.35 -5.23
CA GLY A 149 0.64 -21.90 -5.45
C GLY A 149 0.50 -22.58 -6.81
N ARG A 150 1.09 -22.03 -7.87
CA ARG A 150 1.05 -22.66 -9.20
C ARG A 150 1.89 -23.96 -9.28
N MET A 151 2.99 -24.04 -8.54
CA MET A 151 3.75 -25.29 -8.42
C MET A 151 2.90 -26.37 -7.73
N ASN A 152 2.24 -26.02 -6.63
CA ASN A 152 1.36 -26.92 -5.90
C ASN A 152 0.16 -27.37 -6.75
N ASP A 153 -0.47 -26.47 -7.51
CA ASP A 153 -1.55 -26.82 -8.46
C ASP A 153 -1.10 -27.81 -9.54
N ALA A 154 0.16 -27.69 -9.96
CA ALA A 154 0.77 -28.63 -10.93
C ALA A 154 1.26 -29.94 -10.30
N GLY A 155 0.97 -30.19 -9.01
CA GLY A 155 1.38 -31.40 -8.28
C GLY A 155 2.88 -31.45 -7.96
N ARG A 156 3.58 -30.31 -7.99
CA ARG A 156 4.99 -30.21 -7.62
C ARG A 156 5.12 -29.84 -6.14
N ASP A 157 6.25 -30.19 -5.53
CA ASP A 157 6.63 -29.69 -4.21
C ASP A 157 7.12 -28.25 -4.30
N GLY A 158 6.18 -27.29 -4.24
CA GLY A 158 6.52 -25.87 -4.30
C GLY A 158 7.31 -25.40 -3.08
N PHE A 159 6.97 -25.90 -1.88
CA PHE A 159 7.67 -25.57 -0.66
C PHE A 159 9.13 -26.04 -0.70
N GLY A 160 9.38 -27.32 -0.97
CA GLY A 160 10.74 -27.86 -1.07
C GLY A 160 11.57 -27.17 -2.15
N THR A 161 10.96 -26.88 -3.32
CA THR A 161 11.63 -26.14 -4.41
C THR A 161 12.08 -24.75 -3.97
N ILE A 162 11.24 -23.99 -3.26
CA ILE A 162 11.56 -22.63 -2.79
C ILE A 162 12.64 -22.67 -1.72
N VAL A 163 12.55 -23.60 -0.76
CA VAL A 163 13.60 -23.79 0.27
C VAL A 163 14.94 -24.16 -0.36
N GLU A 164 14.94 -24.96 -1.43
CA GLU A 164 16.16 -25.27 -2.20
C GLU A 164 16.72 -24.03 -2.91
N MET A 165 15.86 -23.16 -3.49
CA MET A 165 16.29 -21.89 -4.08
C MET A 165 16.93 -20.98 -3.04
N GLN A 166 16.33 -20.84 -1.84
CA GLN A 166 16.89 -20.03 -0.75
C GLN A 166 18.26 -20.55 -0.34
N LYS A 167 18.38 -21.85 -0.07
CA LYS A 167 19.68 -22.48 0.24
C LYS A 167 20.72 -22.28 -0.86
N THR A 168 20.28 -22.26 -2.12
CA THR A 168 21.16 -22.01 -3.27
C THR A 168 21.70 -20.59 -3.25
N ALA A 169 20.83 -19.59 -3.05
CA ALA A 169 21.23 -18.18 -2.93
C ALA A 169 22.23 -17.99 -1.77
N ASP A 170 21.91 -18.54 -0.59
CA ASP A 170 22.78 -18.48 0.60
C ASP A 170 24.17 -19.09 0.34
N LYS A 171 24.23 -20.24 -0.36
CA LYS A 171 25.49 -20.94 -0.65
C LYS A 171 26.32 -20.30 -1.75
N LEU A 172 25.70 -19.56 -2.64
CA LEU A 172 26.38 -18.79 -3.68
C LEU A 172 26.86 -17.43 -3.17
N ASP A 173 26.58 -17.09 -1.91
CA ASP A 173 26.84 -15.75 -1.33
C ASP A 173 26.32 -14.65 -2.23
N SER A 174 25.05 -14.82 -2.68
CA SER A 174 24.39 -13.93 -3.63
C SER A 174 23.44 -12.98 -2.91
N ASP A 175 23.53 -11.71 -3.21
CA ASP A 175 22.59 -10.68 -2.72
C ASP A 175 21.18 -10.83 -3.31
N MET A 176 20.96 -11.77 -4.24
CA MET A 176 19.68 -12.05 -4.84
C MET A 176 18.68 -12.59 -3.81
N ARG A 177 17.49 -11.99 -3.73
CA ARG A 177 16.41 -12.43 -2.82
C ARG A 177 15.42 -13.36 -3.52
N ILE A 178 14.89 -14.31 -2.76
CA ILE A 178 13.84 -15.23 -3.23
C ILE A 178 12.48 -14.56 -2.97
N LEU A 179 11.92 -13.90 -3.98
CA LEU A 179 10.61 -13.25 -3.90
C LEU A 179 9.49 -14.28 -4.05
N VAL A 180 9.08 -14.88 -2.95
CA VAL A 180 8.03 -15.90 -2.95
C VAL A 180 6.72 -15.31 -3.44
N ALA A 181 6.22 -15.80 -4.57
CA ALA A 181 5.02 -15.30 -5.23
C ALA A 181 3.92 -16.38 -5.33
N SER A 182 2.71 -15.97 -5.72
CA SER A 182 1.56 -16.89 -5.84
C SER A 182 1.27 -17.64 -4.53
N VAL A 183 1.45 -16.96 -3.41
CA VAL A 183 1.06 -17.46 -2.07
C VAL A 183 -0.45 -17.49 -1.97
N ARG A 184 -1.02 -18.53 -1.37
CA ARG A 184 -2.48 -18.72 -1.28
C ARG A 184 -3.02 -18.85 0.12
N ASN A 185 -2.16 -19.04 1.11
CA ASN A 185 -2.55 -19.09 2.51
C ASN A 185 -1.44 -18.55 3.42
N VAL A 186 -1.84 -18.05 4.56
CA VAL A 186 -0.94 -17.40 5.54
C VAL A 186 0.05 -18.41 6.15
N GLY A 187 -0.38 -19.67 6.33
CA GLY A 187 0.46 -20.71 6.93
C GLY A 187 1.72 -21.01 6.11
N ASP A 188 1.67 -20.85 4.80
CA ASP A 188 2.84 -21.04 3.93
C ASP A 188 3.87 -19.92 4.08
N ILE A 189 3.43 -18.69 4.34
CA ILE A 189 4.33 -17.55 4.63
C ILE A 189 5.15 -17.87 5.88
N ALA A 190 4.49 -18.24 6.98
CA ALA A 190 5.16 -18.53 8.24
C ALA A 190 6.14 -19.71 8.13
N LYS A 191 5.78 -20.77 7.38
CA LYS A 191 6.67 -21.92 7.16
C LYS A 191 7.89 -21.56 6.32
N LEU A 192 7.72 -20.79 5.26
CA LEU A 192 8.82 -20.37 4.39
C LEU A 192 9.72 -19.36 5.10
N ALA A 193 9.17 -18.44 5.89
CA ALA A 193 9.95 -17.54 6.72
C ALA A 193 10.79 -18.32 7.76
N ALA A 194 10.21 -19.33 8.41
CA ALA A 194 10.94 -20.22 9.32
C ALA A 194 12.03 -21.06 8.60
N ALA A 195 11.92 -21.24 7.29
CA ALA A 195 12.92 -21.90 6.46
C ALA A 195 13.98 -20.94 5.87
N GLY A 196 13.93 -19.63 6.22
CA GLY A 196 14.91 -18.62 5.85
C GLY A 196 14.47 -17.70 4.68
N CYS A 197 13.27 -17.87 4.11
CA CYS A 197 12.77 -16.93 3.11
C CYS A 197 12.33 -15.63 3.79
N ASP A 198 12.78 -14.51 3.28
CA ASP A 198 12.55 -13.18 3.86
C ASP A 198 11.80 -12.22 2.94
N THR A 199 11.41 -12.66 1.74
CA THR A 199 10.80 -11.79 0.74
C THR A 199 9.57 -12.44 0.12
N PHE A 200 8.42 -11.76 0.24
CA PHE A 200 7.13 -12.30 -0.20
C PHE A 200 6.34 -11.26 -1.00
N THR A 201 5.63 -11.70 -2.02
CA THR A 201 4.58 -10.90 -2.65
C THR A 201 3.25 -11.63 -2.55
N ILE A 202 2.24 -10.96 -1.98
CA ILE A 202 0.95 -11.52 -1.63
C ILE A 202 -0.21 -10.70 -2.18
N SER A 203 -1.30 -11.37 -2.53
CA SER A 203 -2.53 -10.68 -2.94
C SER A 203 -3.23 -10.01 -1.74
N ALA A 204 -4.10 -9.04 -2.02
CA ALA A 204 -4.96 -8.41 -1.03
C ALA A 204 -5.80 -9.44 -0.22
N LYS A 205 -6.23 -10.53 -0.86
CA LYS A 205 -6.94 -11.62 -0.17
C LYS A 205 -6.07 -12.29 0.90
N VAL A 206 -4.82 -12.60 0.59
CA VAL A 206 -3.89 -13.19 1.57
C VAL A 206 -3.53 -12.17 2.65
N ALA A 207 -3.39 -10.89 2.30
CA ALA A 207 -3.20 -9.82 3.26
C ALA A 207 -4.39 -9.76 4.26
N GLU A 208 -5.62 -9.85 3.78
CA GLU A 208 -6.80 -9.90 4.64
C GLU A 208 -6.80 -11.10 5.60
N ASP A 209 -6.43 -12.28 5.09
CA ASP A 209 -6.37 -13.52 5.89
C ASP A 209 -5.29 -13.44 7.01
N MET A 210 -4.24 -12.61 6.85
CA MET A 210 -3.22 -12.39 7.89
C MET A 210 -3.78 -11.73 9.15
N PHE A 211 -4.84 -10.92 9.02
CA PHE A 211 -5.51 -10.25 10.13
C PHE A 211 -6.82 -10.93 10.55
N GLY A 212 -7.13 -12.09 9.95
CA GLY A 212 -8.39 -12.78 10.11
C GLY A 212 -8.46 -13.80 11.26
N ASP A 213 -7.49 -13.84 12.20
CA ASP A 213 -7.52 -14.79 13.29
C ASP A 213 -8.69 -14.52 14.26
N PRO A 214 -9.65 -15.48 14.43
CA PRO A 214 -10.85 -15.24 15.21
C PRO A 214 -10.59 -15.08 16.71
N LEU A 215 -9.52 -15.67 17.25
CA LEU A 215 -9.18 -15.52 18.67
C LEU A 215 -8.59 -14.12 18.93
N THR A 216 -7.76 -13.62 18.03
CA THR A 216 -7.24 -12.25 18.09
C THR A 216 -8.38 -11.23 18.04
N ASN A 217 -9.31 -11.41 17.10
CA ASN A 217 -10.46 -10.52 16.95
C ASN A 217 -11.36 -10.53 18.19
N GLN A 218 -11.64 -11.73 18.76
CA GLN A 218 -12.42 -11.81 20.00
C GLN A 218 -11.68 -11.18 21.19
N ALA A 219 -10.41 -11.45 21.35
CA ALA A 219 -9.60 -10.84 22.42
C ALA A 219 -9.58 -9.32 22.34
N THR A 220 -9.51 -8.75 21.11
CA THR A 220 -9.58 -7.31 20.90
C THR A 220 -10.91 -6.72 21.38
N LEU A 221 -12.04 -7.38 21.12
CA LEU A 221 -13.36 -6.96 21.63
C LEU A 221 -13.41 -7.01 23.16
N ASP A 222 -12.92 -8.12 23.76
CA ASP A 222 -12.89 -8.28 25.21
C ASP A 222 -12.01 -7.21 25.89
N PHE A 223 -10.88 -6.84 25.28
CA PHE A 223 -10.00 -5.77 25.77
C PHE A 223 -10.69 -4.40 25.70
N GLU A 224 -11.37 -4.11 24.60
CA GLU A 224 -12.07 -2.86 24.41
C GLU A 224 -13.23 -2.68 25.41
N GLU A 225 -14.02 -3.75 25.60
CA GLU A 225 -15.06 -3.76 26.66
C GLU A 225 -14.49 -3.54 28.06
N SER A 226 -13.37 -4.21 28.36
CA SER A 226 -12.71 -4.06 29.66
C SER A 226 -12.17 -2.65 29.87
N ALA A 227 -11.51 -2.08 28.85
CA ALA A 227 -11.02 -0.72 28.87
C ALA A 227 -12.14 0.29 29.13
N THR A 228 -13.25 0.13 28.43
CA THR A 228 -14.47 0.97 28.63
C THR A 228 -15.00 0.87 30.06
N ARG A 229 -15.13 -0.33 30.60
CA ARG A 229 -15.61 -0.54 31.98
C ARG A 229 -14.75 0.13 33.03
N ILE A 230 -13.42 0.17 32.84
CA ILE A 230 -12.47 0.80 33.77
C ILE A 230 -12.20 2.28 33.48
N GLY A 231 -12.89 2.84 32.47
CA GLY A 231 -12.96 4.30 32.21
C GLY A 231 -11.95 4.85 31.23
N ALA A 232 -11.48 4.05 30.26
CA ALA A 232 -10.51 4.49 29.22
C ALA A 232 -10.99 5.74 28.45
N TYR A 233 -12.29 5.91 28.24
CA TYR A 233 -12.87 7.02 27.47
C TYR A 233 -13.49 8.13 28.30
N ARG A 234 -13.47 8.03 29.64
CA ARG A 234 -14.16 8.95 30.55
C ARG A 234 -13.73 10.40 30.35
N GLU A 235 -12.43 10.64 30.25
CA GLU A 235 -11.89 12.01 30.07
C GLU A 235 -12.29 12.60 28.70
N ALA A 236 -12.29 11.76 27.65
CA ALA A 236 -12.70 12.18 26.32
C ALA A 236 -14.22 12.47 26.25
N GLU A 237 -15.04 11.63 26.88
CA GLU A 237 -16.48 11.83 27.00
C GLU A 237 -16.81 13.10 27.78
N GLU A 238 -16.15 13.34 28.93
CA GLU A 238 -16.27 14.54 29.72
C GLU A 238 -15.85 15.81 28.94
N ALA A 239 -14.78 15.73 28.16
CA ALA A 239 -14.32 16.83 27.31
C ALA A 239 -15.31 17.12 26.17
N GLN A 240 -15.85 16.10 25.53
CA GLN A 240 -16.88 16.27 24.49
C GLN A 240 -18.16 16.87 25.03
N GLU A 241 -18.64 16.40 26.20
CA GLU A 241 -19.85 16.96 26.82
C GLU A 241 -19.63 18.40 27.26
N ARG A 242 -18.45 18.75 27.80
CA ARG A 242 -18.09 20.13 28.10
C ARG A 242 -18.12 21.01 26.86
N ALA A 243 -17.48 20.58 25.76
CA ALA A 243 -17.50 21.34 24.51
C ALA A 243 -18.92 21.51 23.94
N ARG A 244 -19.74 20.47 24.05
CA ARG A 244 -21.15 20.54 23.64
C ARG A 244 -21.97 21.54 24.47
N LEU A 245 -21.76 21.56 25.78
CA LEU A 245 -22.43 22.52 26.68
C LEU A 245 -21.96 23.94 26.42
N GLU A 246 -20.67 24.17 26.20
CA GLU A 246 -20.09 25.46 25.82
C GLU A 246 -20.67 25.98 24.49
N ALA A 247 -20.73 25.13 23.47
CA ALA A 247 -21.32 25.46 22.18
C ALA A 247 -22.81 25.85 22.31
N LYS A 248 -23.58 25.08 23.10
CA LYS A 248 -24.99 25.38 23.36
C LYS A 248 -25.17 26.67 24.14
N ALA A 249 -24.30 26.97 25.11
CA ALA A 249 -24.30 28.22 25.84
C ALA A 249 -23.96 29.42 24.94
N ALA A 250 -22.99 29.26 24.05
CA ALA A 250 -22.63 30.29 23.07
C ALA A 250 -23.78 30.58 22.09
N GLU A 251 -24.46 29.54 21.60
CA GLU A 251 -25.66 29.70 20.75
C GLU A 251 -26.79 30.41 21.46
N ALA A 252 -27.08 30.06 22.73
CA ALA A 252 -28.07 30.70 23.54
C ALA A 252 -27.71 32.18 23.82
N ALA A 253 -26.45 32.50 24.09
CA ALA A 253 -25.97 33.86 24.27
C ALA A 253 -26.09 34.70 23.00
N ALA A 254 -25.75 34.11 21.83
CA ALA A 254 -25.92 34.77 20.54
C ALA A 254 -27.39 35.05 20.22
N ALA A 255 -28.29 34.12 20.50
CA ALA A 255 -29.72 34.30 20.32
C ALA A 255 -30.28 35.39 21.26
N ALA A 256 -29.84 35.44 22.53
CA ALA A 256 -30.20 36.47 23.47
C ALA A 256 -29.69 37.87 23.07
N ALA A 257 -28.46 37.96 22.55
CA ALA A 257 -27.90 39.21 22.02
C ALA A 257 -28.69 39.72 20.80
N ALA A 258 -29.03 38.85 19.87
CA ALA A 258 -29.84 39.19 18.70
C ALA A 258 -31.26 39.66 19.09
N ALA A 259 -31.89 39.03 20.10
CA ALA A 259 -33.18 39.44 20.63
C ALA A 259 -33.10 40.79 21.31
N ALA A 260 -32.04 41.08 22.07
CA ALA A 260 -31.83 42.39 22.71
C ALA A 260 -31.61 43.50 21.69
N GLU A 261 -30.84 43.23 20.62
CA GLU A 261 -30.63 44.20 19.54
C GLU A 261 -31.93 44.49 18.77
N ALA A 262 -32.75 43.49 18.48
CA ALA A 262 -34.06 43.64 17.87
C ALA A 262 -35.02 44.44 18.75
N ALA A 263 -35.02 44.25 20.07
CA ALA A 263 -35.80 45.00 21.02
C ALA A 263 -35.37 46.47 21.12
N ALA A 264 -34.05 46.73 21.10
CA ALA A 264 -33.50 48.08 21.07
C ALA A 264 -33.86 48.83 19.78
N ALA A 265 -33.82 48.16 18.62
CA ALA A 265 -34.26 48.76 17.35
C ALA A 265 -35.75 49.12 17.35
N ALA A 266 -36.62 48.24 17.87
CA ALA A 266 -38.05 48.50 17.99
C ALA A 266 -38.35 49.67 18.94
N ALA A 267 -37.61 49.81 20.05
CA ALA A 267 -37.76 50.96 20.97
C ALA A 267 -37.35 52.28 20.32
N ALA A 268 -36.26 52.28 19.52
CA ALA A 268 -35.83 53.49 18.79
C ALA A 268 -36.86 53.97 17.73
N GLU A 269 -37.54 53.05 17.07
CA GLU A 269 -38.61 53.35 16.11
C GLU A 269 -39.85 54.01 16.82
N LEU A 270 -40.19 53.60 18.04
CA LEU A 270 -41.27 54.16 18.83
C LEU A 270 -40.94 55.54 19.32
N GLU A 271 -39.74 55.91 19.69
CA GLU A 271 -39.31 57.23 20.10
C GLU A 271 -39.20 58.25 18.94
N GLY A 272 -38.88 57.74 17.70
CA GLY A 272 -38.76 58.60 16.50
C GLY A 272 -40.06 59.04 15.87
N GLY A 273 -41.25 58.52 16.33
CA GLY A 273 -42.56 58.75 15.75
C GLY A 273 -43.34 59.90 16.33
N SER A 274 -42.87 60.70 17.35
CA SER A 274 -43.58 61.80 17.97
C SER A 274 -42.96 63.14 17.58
N LYS A 275 -43.27 63.64 16.36
CA LYS A 275 -43.20 65.09 16.06
C LYS A 275 -44.57 65.67 16.29
N PRO A 276 -44.73 66.76 17.10
CA PRO A 276 -45.96 67.51 17.14
C PRO A 276 -46.11 68.35 15.87
N ASP A 277 -47.23 68.24 15.19
CA ASP A 277 -47.69 69.22 14.17
C ASP A 277 -47.86 70.61 14.80
N GLU A 278 -46.86 71.45 14.58
CA GLU A 278 -47.02 72.91 14.68
C GLU A 278 -47.39 73.44 13.31
N ASP A 279 -48.72 73.55 13.04
CA ASP A 279 -49.21 74.51 12.12
C ASP A 279 -50.77 74.64 12.34
N ASP A 280 -51.13 75.58 13.13
CA ASP A 280 -52.34 76.45 12.85
C ASP A 280 -52.42 77.61 13.82
N ALA A 281 -51.88 78.74 13.39
CA ALA A 281 -52.29 80.03 13.97
C ALA A 281 -51.98 81.19 13.01
N ARG A 282 -52.88 81.44 12.07
CA ARG A 282 -53.10 82.79 11.52
C ARG A 282 -54.46 82.93 10.84
N VAL A 283 -55.32 83.67 11.40
CA VAL A 283 -56.16 84.77 11.09
C VAL A 283 -57.35 84.80 12.01
#